data_5e06b9551a47d4c21c617c7b7647fce3
#
_entry.id   5e06b9551a47d4c21c617c7b7647fce3
#
_cell.length_a   1.000
_cell.length_b   1.000
_cell.length_c   1.000
_cell.angle_alpha   90.00
_cell.angle_beta   90.00
_cell.angle_gamma   90.00
#
_symmetry.space_group_name_H-M   'P 1'
#
loop_
_entity.id
_entity.type
_entity.pdbx_description
1 polymer ?
#
loop_
_entity_poly.entity_id
_entity_poly.type
_entity_poly.pdbx_seq_one_letter_code
_entity_poly.pdbx_strand_id
1 'polypeptide(L)'
;MLIESTSKYYLKKVRAKAKMYEYGVPENLHIEVEEQANDLILLSIGVVGDIANEIWNMEQAPIILPKEKEEELYFVSRFFDSYFQSKMSIEMNPYYILMGAVTYYFCNMNGSSKVMMSIMPDLSDFEFSASGLENLIMWMLDNNHKFDVGKIDGKYRNYIVQLVDYYNMFFDCKNPNNSNFDDFRSYVYKLGNDREILFTDIILAILKKKIYNSCINLMPLYSGIDKNDWISTFKNNVLMKEMWSSQILLGKEGIFEGKSGVIQMPTSSGKTTSVALAVSCFSIT
;
A
#
# COMPACT_ATOMS: atom_id res chain seq x y z
N MET A 1 -5.27 -7.70 -25.68
CA MET A 1 -6.47 -8.58 -25.68
C MET A 1 -6.14 -10.08 -25.48
N LEU A 2 -5.19 -10.67 -26.23
CA LEU A 2 -4.77 -12.08 -26.04
C LEU A 2 -4.12 -12.35 -24.67
N ILE A 3 -3.25 -11.46 -24.20
CA ILE A 3 -2.55 -11.58 -22.89
C ILE A 3 -3.53 -11.55 -21.73
N GLU A 4 -4.53 -10.67 -21.79
CA GLU A 4 -5.54 -10.53 -20.73
C GLU A 4 -6.44 -11.76 -20.59
N SER A 5 -6.85 -12.37 -21.72
CA SER A 5 -7.65 -13.60 -21.69
C SER A 5 -6.86 -14.79 -21.15
N THR A 6 -5.58 -14.90 -21.49
CA THR A 6 -4.67 -15.95 -21.01
C THR A 6 -4.42 -15.79 -19.52
N SER A 7 -4.09 -14.59 -19.05
CA SER A 7 -3.87 -14.30 -17.63
C SER A 7 -5.10 -14.59 -16.77
N LYS A 8 -6.30 -14.24 -17.23
CA LYS A 8 -7.56 -14.55 -16.53
C LYS A 8 -7.81 -16.07 -16.46
N TYR A 9 -7.41 -16.82 -17.48
CA TYR A 9 -7.53 -18.28 -17.47
C TYR A 9 -6.60 -18.92 -16.43
N TYR A 10 -5.34 -18.50 -16.38
CA TYR A 10 -4.39 -18.99 -15.37
C TYR A 10 -4.79 -18.63 -13.95
N LEU A 11 -5.27 -17.39 -13.73
CA LEU A 11 -5.79 -17.00 -12.42
C LEU A 11 -6.93 -17.91 -11.97
N LYS A 12 -7.84 -18.30 -12.88
CA LYS A 12 -8.93 -19.25 -12.54
C LYS A 12 -8.38 -20.62 -12.14
N LYS A 13 -7.35 -21.15 -12.83
CA LYS A 13 -6.69 -22.41 -12.48
C LYS A 13 -6.03 -22.33 -11.11
N VAL A 14 -5.24 -21.30 -10.84
CA VAL A 14 -4.56 -21.10 -9.54
C VAL A 14 -5.58 -21.02 -8.42
N ARG A 15 -6.66 -20.25 -8.58
CA ARG A 15 -7.73 -20.16 -7.60
C ARG A 15 -8.47 -21.46 -7.38
N ALA A 16 -8.73 -22.22 -8.45
CA ALA A 16 -9.34 -23.56 -8.33
C ALA A 16 -8.44 -24.50 -7.53
N LYS A 17 -7.13 -24.50 -7.80
CA LYS A 17 -6.15 -25.28 -7.05
C LYS A 17 -6.08 -24.87 -5.57
N ALA A 18 -6.06 -23.58 -5.28
CA ALA A 18 -6.10 -23.09 -3.90
C ALA A 18 -7.35 -23.59 -3.14
N LYS A 19 -8.51 -23.53 -3.79
CA LYS A 19 -9.75 -24.09 -3.22
C LYS A 19 -9.71 -25.60 -2.99
N MET A 20 -9.05 -26.34 -3.84
CA MET A 20 -8.87 -27.79 -3.64
C MET A 20 -8.05 -28.06 -2.37
N TYR A 21 -7.01 -27.29 -2.09
CA TYR A 21 -6.28 -27.37 -0.82
C TYR A 21 -7.15 -26.99 0.38
N GLU A 22 -7.92 -25.90 0.27
CA GLU A 22 -8.83 -25.44 1.33
C GLU A 22 -9.87 -26.51 1.71
N TYR A 23 -10.40 -27.23 0.70
CA TYR A 23 -11.42 -28.27 0.91
C TYR A 23 -10.81 -29.67 1.17
N GLY A 24 -9.50 -29.79 1.31
CA GLY A 24 -8.85 -31.07 1.62
C GLY A 24 -8.94 -32.12 0.50
N VAL A 25 -9.09 -31.68 -0.75
CA VAL A 25 -9.06 -32.60 -1.90
C VAL A 25 -7.68 -33.25 -1.98
N PRO A 26 -7.58 -34.59 -2.21
CA PRO A 26 -6.30 -35.24 -2.38
C PRO A 26 -5.45 -34.65 -3.51
N GLU A 27 -4.14 -34.49 -3.29
CA GLU A 27 -3.24 -33.79 -4.24
C GLU A 27 -3.22 -34.39 -5.64
N ASN A 28 -3.38 -35.72 -5.76
CA ASN A 28 -3.45 -36.41 -7.04
C ASN A 28 -4.71 -36.09 -7.88
N LEU A 29 -5.69 -35.40 -7.28
CA LEU A 29 -6.90 -34.92 -7.96
C LEU A 29 -6.86 -33.40 -8.22
N HIS A 30 -5.77 -32.72 -7.84
CA HIS A 30 -5.66 -31.30 -8.05
C HIS A 30 -5.45 -30.98 -9.53
N ILE A 31 -5.97 -29.82 -9.95
CA ILE A 31 -5.71 -29.28 -11.27
C ILE A 31 -4.21 -29.00 -11.41
N GLU A 32 -3.61 -29.49 -12.48
CA GLU A 32 -2.24 -29.10 -12.84
C GLU A 32 -2.20 -27.64 -13.28
N VAL A 33 -1.26 -26.90 -12.68
CA VAL A 33 -0.93 -25.54 -13.07
C VAL A 33 0.46 -25.59 -13.67
N GLU A 34 0.53 -25.36 -14.96
CA GLU A 34 1.76 -25.40 -15.75
C GLU A 34 2.76 -24.30 -15.32
N GLU A 35 4.03 -24.39 -15.74
CA GLU A 35 5.15 -23.48 -15.39
C GLU A 35 4.89 -21.97 -15.61
N GLN A 36 3.85 -21.61 -16.32
CA GLN A 36 3.45 -20.23 -16.63
C GLN A 36 2.98 -19.41 -15.41
N ALA A 37 2.95 -19.99 -14.20
CA ALA A 37 2.72 -19.21 -12.98
C ALA A 37 3.80 -18.13 -12.78
N ASN A 38 5.03 -18.36 -13.23
CA ASN A 38 6.10 -17.37 -13.16
C ASN A 38 5.84 -16.17 -14.08
N ASP A 39 5.30 -16.40 -15.27
CA ASP A 39 4.94 -15.31 -16.18
C ASP A 39 3.84 -14.42 -15.58
N LEU A 40 2.90 -15.03 -14.87
CA LEU A 40 1.84 -14.29 -14.19
C LEU A 40 2.35 -13.49 -12.99
N ILE A 41 3.35 -14.00 -12.28
CA ILE A 41 4.05 -13.26 -11.22
C ILE A 41 4.74 -12.02 -11.82
N LEU A 42 5.50 -12.19 -12.90
CA LEU A 42 6.19 -11.09 -13.56
C LEU A 42 5.22 -10.02 -14.09
N LEU A 43 4.11 -10.45 -14.72
CA LEU A 43 3.04 -9.55 -15.13
C LEU A 43 2.45 -8.78 -13.94
N SER A 44 2.18 -9.48 -12.83
CA SER A 44 1.64 -8.87 -11.62
C SER A 44 2.59 -7.82 -11.03
N ILE A 45 3.89 -8.09 -11.01
CA ILE A 45 4.92 -7.15 -10.56
C ILE A 45 4.98 -5.94 -11.50
N GLY A 46 4.88 -6.15 -12.81
CA GLY A 46 4.84 -5.09 -13.82
C GLY A 46 3.65 -4.14 -13.57
N VAL A 47 2.45 -4.69 -13.35
CA VAL A 47 1.26 -3.88 -13.01
C VAL A 47 1.47 -3.06 -11.74
N VAL A 48 2.10 -3.63 -10.70
CA VAL A 48 2.42 -2.87 -9.48
C VAL A 48 3.35 -1.70 -9.76
N GLY A 49 4.37 -1.90 -10.61
CA GLY A 49 5.28 -0.83 -11.02
C GLY A 49 4.56 0.27 -11.79
N ASP A 50 3.71 -0.07 -12.75
CA ASP A 50 2.92 0.89 -13.54
C ASP A 50 1.99 1.72 -12.64
N ILE A 51 1.30 1.07 -11.70
CA ILE A 51 0.44 1.75 -10.73
C ILE A 51 1.24 2.65 -9.79
N ALA A 52 2.41 2.22 -9.34
CA ALA A 52 3.28 3.05 -8.51
C ALA A 52 3.70 4.33 -9.24
N ASN A 53 4.12 4.21 -10.50
CA ASN A 53 4.44 5.37 -11.34
C ASN A 53 3.24 6.28 -11.55
N GLU A 54 2.04 5.75 -11.77
CA GLU A 54 0.83 6.54 -11.94
C GLU A 54 0.47 7.30 -10.65
N ILE A 55 0.50 6.65 -9.48
CA ILE A 55 0.28 7.30 -8.19
C ILE A 55 1.27 8.45 -7.97
N TRP A 56 2.56 8.24 -8.29
CA TRP A 56 3.57 9.29 -8.16
C TRP A 56 3.26 10.53 -9.00
N ASN A 57 2.68 10.36 -10.18
CA ASN A 57 2.34 11.45 -11.08
C ASN A 57 0.99 12.13 -10.78
N MET A 58 0.17 11.61 -9.85
CA MET A 58 -1.08 12.26 -9.46
C MET A 58 -0.83 13.54 -8.66
N GLU A 59 -1.56 14.60 -8.93
CA GLU A 59 -1.40 15.91 -8.27
C GLU A 59 -2.52 16.26 -7.28
N GLN A 60 -3.58 15.48 -7.24
CA GLN A 60 -4.76 15.78 -6.45
C GLN A 60 -4.95 14.82 -5.27
N ALA A 61 -5.31 15.37 -4.12
CA ALA A 61 -5.74 14.62 -2.95
C ALA A 61 -7.28 14.51 -2.89
N PRO A 62 -7.83 13.39 -2.48
CA PRO A 62 -7.16 12.12 -2.18
C PRO A 62 -6.68 11.39 -3.45
N ILE A 63 -5.67 10.51 -3.28
CA ILE A 63 -5.23 9.62 -4.36
C ILE A 63 -6.34 8.61 -4.66
N ILE A 64 -6.91 8.69 -5.84
CA ILE A 64 -7.97 7.80 -6.35
C ILE A 64 -7.55 7.34 -7.73
N LEU A 65 -7.34 6.04 -7.87
CA LEU A 65 -7.00 5.45 -9.15
C LEU A 65 -8.20 5.47 -10.12
N PRO A 66 -7.97 5.62 -11.44
CA PRO A 66 -8.97 5.37 -12.44
C PRO A 66 -9.54 3.94 -12.30
N LYS A 67 -10.84 3.78 -12.61
CA LYS A 67 -11.54 2.49 -12.44
C LYS A 67 -10.85 1.34 -13.17
N GLU A 68 -10.33 1.58 -14.35
CA GLU A 68 -9.58 0.60 -15.15
C GLU A 68 -8.34 0.10 -14.39
N LYS A 69 -7.59 1.02 -13.76
CA LYS A 69 -6.42 0.70 -12.94
C LYS A 69 -6.77 0.00 -11.63
N GLU A 70 -7.90 0.36 -11.03
CA GLU A 70 -8.42 -0.39 -9.87
C GLU A 70 -8.76 -1.83 -10.24
N GLU A 71 -9.35 -2.08 -11.41
CA GLU A 71 -9.67 -3.43 -11.89
C GLU A 71 -8.41 -4.26 -12.18
N GLU A 72 -7.39 -3.67 -12.81
CA GLU A 72 -6.08 -4.31 -13.01
C GLU A 72 -5.44 -4.70 -11.68
N LEU A 73 -5.40 -3.77 -10.74
CA LEU A 73 -4.82 -3.96 -9.42
C LEU A 73 -5.60 -4.99 -8.60
N TYR A 74 -6.94 -5.00 -8.72
CA TYR A 74 -7.78 -6.01 -8.09
C TYR A 74 -7.53 -7.41 -8.64
N PHE A 75 -7.24 -7.52 -9.95
CA PHE A 75 -6.80 -8.79 -10.54
C PHE A 75 -5.50 -9.27 -9.89
N VAL A 76 -4.50 -8.40 -9.75
CA VAL A 76 -3.19 -8.70 -9.16
C VAL A 76 -3.32 -9.10 -7.69
N SER A 77 -4.15 -8.39 -6.91
CA SER A 77 -4.37 -8.75 -5.50
C SER A 77 -4.95 -10.15 -5.35
N ARG A 78 -5.92 -10.50 -6.21
CA ARG A 78 -6.51 -11.85 -6.24
C ARG A 78 -5.52 -12.94 -6.67
N PHE A 79 -4.59 -12.59 -7.56
CA PHE A 79 -3.53 -13.50 -7.96
C PHE A 79 -2.62 -13.81 -6.76
N PHE A 80 -2.12 -12.80 -6.05
CA PHE A 80 -1.27 -13.02 -4.87
C PHE A 80 -1.99 -13.84 -3.80
N ASP A 81 -3.25 -13.53 -3.50
CA ASP A 81 -4.07 -14.32 -2.58
C ASP A 81 -4.11 -15.82 -2.96
N SER A 82 -4.43 -16.08 -4.22
CA SER A 82 -4.53 -17.45 -4.71
C SER A 82 -3.17 -18.15 -4.76
N TYR A 83 -2.12 -17.42 -5.09
CA TYR A 83 -0.76 -17.95 -5.13
C TYR A 83 -0.30 -18.42 -3.73
N PHE A 84 -0.50 -17.61 -2.70
CA PHE A 84 -0.11 -17.98 -1.33
C PHE A 84 -0.98 -19.12 -0.75
N GLN A 85 -2.27 -19.16 -1.07
CA GLN A 85 -3.17 -20.22 -0.60
C GLN A 85 -2.95 -21.54 -1.33
N SER A 86 -2.43 -21.54 -2.55
CA SER A 86 -2.28 -22.73 -3.39
C SER A 86 -1.10 -23.62 -3.04
N LYS A 87 -0.27 -23.26 -2.05
CA LYS A 87 1.02 -23.94 -1.76
C LYS A 87 1.91 -24.13 -3.01
N MET A 88 1.68 -23.35 -4.05
CA MET A 88 2.52 -23.36 -5.26
C MET A 88 3.92 -22.78 -5.00
N SER A 89 4.06 -21.95 -3.95
CA SER A 89 5.35 -21.53 -3.44
C SER A 89 5.85 -22.61 -2.48
N ILE A 90 6.80 -23.41 -2.90
CA ILE A 90 7.49 -24.39 -2.05
C ILE A 90 8.19 -23.70 -0.87
N GLU A 91 8.60 -22.47 -1.07
CA GLU A 91 9.10 -21.56 -0.04
C GLU A 91 8.40 -20.23 -0.19
N MET A 92 7.81 -19.69 0.91
CA MET A 92 7.23 -18.34 0.89
C MET A 92 8.34 -17.32 0.67
N ASN A 93 8.55 -16.94 -0.59
CA ASN A 93 9.55 -15.94 -0.94
C ASN A 93 9.13 -14.57 -0.36
N PRO A 94 9.90 -13.99 0.56
CA PRO A 94 9.58 -12.71 1.18
C PRO A 94 9.33 -11.58 0.17
N TYR A 95 10.01 -11.63 -0.98
CA TYR A 95 9.79 -10.67 -2.05
C TYR A 95 8.34 -10.68 -2.56
N TYR A 96 7.76 -11.86 -2.76
CA TYR A 96 6.36 -11.95 -3.22
C TYR A 96 5.35 -11.57 -2.14
N ILE A 97 5.66 -11.84 -0.87
CA ILE A 97 4.86 -11.37 0.27
C ILE A 97 4.85 -9.84 0.27
N LEU A 98 6.01 -9.20 0.09
CA LEU A 98 6.12 -7.75 0.02
C LEU A 98 5.33 -7.17 -1.16
N MET A 99 5.44 -7.77 -2.35
CA MET A 99 4.67 -7.35 -3.52
C MET A 99 3.15 -7.51 -3.30
N GLY A 100 2.72 -8.60 -2.68
CA GLY A 100 1.33 -8.80 -2.29
C GLY A 100 0.84 -7.73 -1.31
N ALA A 101 1.63 -7.41 -0.28
CA ALA A 101 1.31 -6.36 0.68
C ALA A 101 1.19 -4.97 0.02
N VAL A 102 2.12 -4.63 -0.88
CA VAL A 102 2.09 -3.39 -1.67
C VAL A 102 0.82 -3.34 -2.54
N THR A 103 0.51 -4.43 -3.21
CA THR A 103 -0.68 -4.53 -4.08
C THR A 103 -1.96 -4.28 -3.29
N TYR A 104 -2.12 -4.95 -2.14
CA TYR A 104 -3.27 -4.72 -1.26
C TYR A 104 -3.34 -3.28 -0.76
N TYR A 105 -2.20 -2.66 -0.44
CA TYR A 105 -2.16 -1.27 -0.02
C TYR A 105 -2.62 -0.32 -1.15
N PHE A 106 -2.17 -0.54 -2.38
CA PHE A 106 -2.60 0.27 -3.53
C PHE A 106 -4.08 0.04 -3.88
N CYS A 107 -4.62 -1.17 -3.67
CA CYS A 107 -6.05 -1.48 -3.78
C CYS A 107 -6.92 -0.88 -2.67
N ASN A 108 -6.38 -0.08 -1.76
CA ASN A 108 -7.08 0.41 -0.57
C ASN A 108 -7.56 -0.71 0.39
N MET A 109 -6.96 -1.90 0.31
CA MET A 109 -7.20 -3.04 1.21
C MET A 109 -6.17 -3.05 2.34
N ASN A 110 -6.13 -1.97 3.11
CA ASN A 110 -5.09 -1.75 4.14
C ASN A 110 -5.06 -2.87 5.22
N GLY A 111 -6.22 -3.47 5.52
CA GLY A 111 -6.29 -4.62 6.42
C GLY A 111 -5.56 -5.83 5.86
N SER A 112 -5.80 -6.19 4.60
CA SER A 112 -5.11 -7.31 3.92
C SER A 112 -3.62 -7.04 3.77
N SER A 113 -3.22 -5.79 3.45
CA SER A 113 -1.81 -5.39 3.43
C SER A 113 -1.11 -5.66 4.76
N LYS A 114 -1.74 -5.30 5.90
CA LYS A 114 -1.20 -5.57 7.24
C LYS A 114 -1.11 -7.06 7.56
N VAL A 115 -2.11 -7.85 7.16
CA VAL A 115 -2.07 -9.31 7.32
C VAL A 115 -0.89 -9.90 6.55
N MET A 116 -0.67 -9.46 5.30
CA MET A 116 0.50 -9.88 4.52
C MET A 116 1.82 -9.49 5.21
N MET A 117 1.90 -8.28 5.78
CA MET A 117 3.08 -7.86 6.53
C MET A 117 3.31 -8.68 7.80
N SER A 118 2.25 -9.15 8.46
CA SER A 118 2.37 -9.96 9.69
C SER A 118 2.92 -11.37 9.47
N ILE A 119 2.83 -11.90 8.25
CA ILE A 119 3.42 -13.20 7.88
C ILE A 119 4.83 -13.06 7.30
N MET A 120 5.35 -11.83 7.18
CA MET A 120 6.72 -11.59 6.73
C MET A 120 7.70 -12.21 7.74
N PRO A 121 8.65 -13.05 7.29
CA PRO A 121 9.65 -13.60 8.17
C PRO A 121 10.54 -12.50 8.79
N ASP A 122 11.13 -12.80 9.95
CA ASP A 122 12.01 -11.85 10.62
C ASP A 122 13.23 -11.60 9.73
N LEU A 123 13.50 -10.31 9.45
CA LEU A 123 14.51 -9.88 8.48
C LEU A 123 15.96 -10.14 8.92
N SER A 124 16.20 -10.59 10.16
CA SER A 124 17.53 -10.99 10.59
C SER A 124 18.11 -12.13 9.73
N ASP A 125 17.22 -12.93 9.10
CA ASP A 125 17.59 -14.11 8.35
C ASP A 125 17.55 -13.91 6.81
N PHE A 126 17.11 -12.72 6.32
CA PHE A 126 16.96 -12.48 4.90
C PHE A 126 17.61 -11.15 4.46
N GLU A 127 18.65 -11.25 3.69
CA GLU A 127 19.15 -10.15 2.86
C GLU A 127 18.34 -10.12 1.54
N PHE A 128 17.31 -9.28 1.46
CA PHE A 128 16.49 -9.15 0.27
C PHE A 128 17.24 -8.58 -0.94
N SER A 129 18.02 -7.56 -0.71
CA SER A 129 18.85 -6.93 -1.71
C SER A 129 19.99 -6.17 -1.07
N ALA A 130 21.03 -5.93 -1.86
CA ALA A 130 22.16 -5.11 -1.42
C ALA A 130 21.77 -3.63 -1.16
N SER A 131 20.61 -3.18 -1.66
CA SER A 131 20.17 -1.79 -1.53
C SER A 131 19.45 -1.48 -0.21
N GLY A 132 18.77 -2.46 0.39
CA GLY A 132 17.96 -2.30 1.60
C GLY A 132 16.68 -1.48 1.43
N LEU A 133 16.30 -1.10 0.21
CA LEU A 133 15.10 -0.28 -0.08
C LEU A 133 13.81 -0.97 0.36
N GLU A 134 13.74 -2.28 0.32
CA GLU A 134 12.63 -3.09 0.82
C GLU A 134 12.34 -2.86 2.30
N ASN A 135 13.35 -2.61 3.12
CA ASN A 135 13.17 -2.31 4.55
C ASN A 135 12.36 -1.01 4.74
N LEU A 136 12.56 -0.04 3.86
CA LEU A 136 11.77 1.20 3.88
C LEU A 136 10.32 0.95 3.50
N ILE A 137 10.07 0.14 2.46
CA ILE A 137 8.71 -0.24 2.06
C ILE A 137 7.98 -0.91 3.22
N MET A 138 8.62 -1.88 3.88
CA MET A 138 8.06 -2.60 5.02
C MET A 138 7.71 -1.66 6.17
N TRP A 139 8.64 -0.76 6.56
CA TRP A 139 8.39 0.23 7.59
C TRP A 139 7.24 1.18 7.22
N MET A 140 7.13 1.56 5.96
CA MET A 140 6.04 2.43 5.51
C MET A 140 4.68 1.72 5.52
N LEU A 141 4.63 0.41 5.24
CA LEU A 141 3.39 -0.38 5.25
C LEU A 141 2.96 -0.77 6.66
N ASP A 142 3.91 -1.09 7.54
CA ASP A 142 3.66 -1.43 8.93
C ASP A 142 4.67 -0.75 9.87
N ASN A 143 4.18 0.22 10.65
CA ASN A 143 5.00 0.99 11.59
C ASN A 143 5.58 0.15 12.75
N ASN A 144 5.17 -1.12 12.91
CA ASN A 144 5.77 -2.02 13.88
C ASN A 144 7.15 -2.53 13.45
N HIS A 145 7.44 -2.50 12.14
CA HIS A 145 8.78 -2.78 11.64
C HIS A 145 9.74 -1.65 12.00
N LYS A 146 10.86 -1.99 12.62
CA LYS A 146 11.91 -1.03 12.90
C LYS A 146 12.65 -0.72 11.60
N PHE A 147 12.76 0.56 11.28
CA PHE A 147 13.57 1.02 10.17
C PHE A 147 14.97 1.41 10.65
N ASP A 148 15.98 0.82 10.04
CA ASP A 148 17.38 1.13 10.30
C ASP A 148 18.04 1.66 9.01
N VAL A 149 18.34 2.94 9.01
CA VAL A 149 19.04 3.61 7.89
C VAL A 149 20.41 2.98 7.61
N GLY A 150 21.04 2.36 8.61
CA GLY A 150 22.30 1.65 8.47
C GLY A 150 22.24 0.48 7.47
N LYS A 151 21.08 -0.12 7.29
CA LYS A 151 20.83 -1.20 6.32
C LYS A 151 20.66 -0.74 4.87
N ILE A 152 20.58 0.57 4.64
CA ILE A 152 20.48 1.14 3.29
C ILE A 152 21.87 1.27 2.68
N ASP A 153 22.02 0.88 1.41
CA ASP A 153 23.23 1.08 0.63
C ASP A 153 23.67 2.56 0.68
N GLY A 154 24.96 2.77 0.88
CA GLY A 154 25.54 4.11 1.03
C GLY A 154 25.17 5.07 -0.11
N LYS A 155 25.02 4.55 -1.34
CA LYS A 155 24.63 5.34 -2.52
C LYS A 155 23.23 5.96 -2.42
N TYR A 156 22.31 5.35 -1.65
CA TYR A 156 20.92 5.82 -1.48
C TYR A 156 20.66 6.47 -0.12
N ARG A 157 21.55 6.27 0.84
CA ARG A 157 21.33 6.63 2.25
C ARG A 157 20.90 8.08 2.45
N ASN A 158 21.57 9.03 1.80
CA ASN A 158 21.23 10.44 1.95
C ASN A 158 19.83 10.78 1.46
N TYR A 159 19.40 10.20 0.36
CA TYR A 159 18.02 10.39 -0.16
C TYR A 159 16.98 9.78 0.78
N ILE A 160 17.27 8.59 1.31
CA ILE A 160 16.35 7.90 2.21
C ILE A 160 16.24 8.62 3.55
N VAL A 161 17.34 9.15 4.10
CA VAL A 161 17.28 10.01 5.31
C VAL A 161 16.37 11.21 5.08
N GLN A 162 16.55 11.93 3.98
CA GLN A 162 15.71 13.09 3.65
C GLN A 162 14.22 12.70 3.50
N LEU A 163 13.93 11.53 2.90
CA LEU A 163 12.57 11.04 2.73
C LEU A 163 11.93 10.68 4.08
N VAL A 164 12.67 10.01 4.95
CA VAL A 164 12.19 9.63 6.30
C VAL A 164 11.98 10.86 7.16
N ASP A 165 12.90 11.82 7.11
CA ASP A 165 12.76 13.08 7.83
C ASP A 165 11.55 13.88 7.34
N TYR A 166 11.35 13.96 6.01
CA TYR A 166 10.17 14.58 5.42
C TYR A 166 8.89 13.92 5.90
N TYR A 167 8.81 12.58 5.87
CA TYR A 167 7.67 11.81 6.34
C TYR A 167 7.35 12.10 7.82
N ASN A 168 8.38 12.05 8.67
CA ASN A 168 8.22 12.28 10.10
C ASN A 168 7.80 13.73 10.39
N MET A 169 8.47 14.72 9.77
CA MET A 169 8.11 16.13 9.94
C MET A 169 6.67 16.42 9.51
N PHE A 170 6.21 15.83 8.40
CA PHE A 170 4.84 15.99 7.93
C PHE A 170 3.84 15.46 8.97
N PHE A 171 4.03 14.24 9.49
CA PHE A 171 3.11 13.65 10.46
C PHE A 171 3.25 14.24 11.88
N ASP A 172 4.33 14.93 12.18
CA ASP A 172 4.49 15.76 13.39
C ASP A 172 3.85 17.15 13.25
N CYS A 173 3.15 17.42 12.14
CA CYS A 173 2.60 18.76 11.83
C CYS A 173 3.66 19.86 11.82
N LYS A 174 4.88 19.54 11.41
CA LYS A 174 5.97 20.49 11.13
C LYS A 174 6.00 20.76 9.63
N ASN A 175 6.50 21.93 9.22
CA ASN A 175 6.70 22.22 7.82
C ASN A 175 7.96 21.45 7.32
N PRO A 176 7.79 20.38 6.53
CA PRO A 176 8.95 19.72 5.97
C PRO A 176 9.62 20.63 4.93
N ASN A 177 10.95 20.57 4.85
CA ASN A 177 11.67 21.24 3.78
C ASN A 177 11.21 20.66 2.42
N ASN A 178 11.13 21.50 1.39
CA ASN A 178 10.84 21.05 0.04
C ASN A 178 11.93 20.06 -0.39
N SER A 179 11.63 18.77 -0.33
CA SER A 179 12.51 17.70 -0.80
C SER A 179 12.11 17.37 -2.23
N ASN A 180 13.05 17.53 -3.15
CA ASN A 180 12.84 17.12 -4.54
C ASN A 180 13.12 15.61 -4.69
N PHE A 181 12.10 14.78 -4.47
CA PHE A 181 12.23 13.33 -4.59
C PHE A 181 12.41 12.85 -6.04
N ASP A 182 12.16 13.71 -7.03
CA ASP A 182 12.45 13.42 -8.44
C ASP A 182 13.95 13.29 -8.68
N ASP A 183 14.79 13.96 -7.90
CA ASP A 183 16.25 13.79 -7.97
C ASP A 183 16.64 12.38 -7.49
N PHE A 184 16.05 11.87 -6.41
CA PHE A 184 16.25 10.49 -5.97
C PHE A 184 15.80 9.50 -7.04
N ARG A 185 14.60 9.65 -7.58
CA ARG A 185 14.08 8.82 -8.65
C ARG A 185 14.99 8.81 -9.87
N SER A 186 15.38 10.01 -10.33
CA SER A 186 16.27 10.18 -11.48
C SER A 186 17.65 9.54 -11.26
N TYR A 187 18.17 9.62 -10.04
CA TYR A 187 19.42 8.98 -9.67
C TYR A 187 19.33 7.45 -9.76
N VAL A 188 18.28 6.86 -9.20
CA VAL A 188 18.07 5.40 -9.26
C VAL A 188 17.80 4.92 -10.67
N TYR A 189 17.06 5.66 -11.49
CA TYR A 189 16.81 5.32 -12.90
C TYR A 189 18.10 5.32 -13.75
N LYS A 190 19.11 6.08 -13.36
CA LYS A 190 20.41 6.13 -14.07
C LYS A 190 21.38 5.04 -13.62
N LEU A 191 21.37 4.65 -12.35
CA LEU A 191 22.42 3.84 -11.75
C LEU A 191 21.92 2.56 -11.06
N GLY A 192 20.60 2.44 -10.86
CA GLY A 192 19.96 1.30 -10.21
C GLY A 192 19.71 0.15 -11.18
N ASN A 193 19.49 -1.04 -10.61
CA ASN A 193 18.97 -2.18 -11.34
C ASN A 193 17.42 -2.14 -11.36
N ASP A 194 16.78 -3.03 -12.15
CA ASP A 194 15.33 -3.07 -12.34
C ASP A 194 14.55 -3.18 -11.02
N ARG A 195 15.06 -3.94 -10.04
CA ARG A 195 14.44 -4.10 -8.73
C ARG A 195 14.55 -2.82 -7.90
N GLU A 196 15.69 -2.13 -7.95
CA GLU A 196 15.88 -0.85 -7.25
C GLU A 196 14.99 0.25 -7.84
N ILE A 197 14.81 0.25 -9.17
CA ILE A 197 13.87 1.16 -9.86
C ILE A 197 12.45 0.89 -9.38
N LEU A 198 12.00 -0.36 -9.42
CA LEU A 198 10.68 -0.76 -8.96
C LEU A 198 10.44 -0.36 -7.49
N PHE A 199 11.38 -0.67 -6.59
CA PHE A 199 11.27 -0.31 -5.18
C PHE A 199 11.22 1.19 -4.96
N THR A 200 11.98 1.96 -5.72
CA THR A 200 11.95 3.43 -5.64
C THR A 200 10.58 3.97 -6.04
N ASP A 201 10.01 3.51 -7.13
CA ASP A 201 8.68 3.93 -7.56
C ASP A 201 7.61 3.53 -6.52
N ILE A 202 7.70 2.34 -5.95
CA ILE A 202 6.81 1.89 -4.87
C ILE A 202 6.95 2.79 -3.62
N ILE A 203 8.17 3.09 -3.18
CA ILE A 203 8.43 3.96 -2.01
C ILE A 203 7.80 5.33 -2.22
N LEU A 204 8.03 5.94 -3.37
CA LEU A 204 7.51 7.27 -3.69
C LEU A 204 5.99 7.27 -3.81
N ALA A 205 5.41 6.23 -4.40
CA ALA A 205 3.95 6.06 -4.47
C ALA A 205 3.31 5.88 -3.08
N ILE A 206 3.91 5.06 -2.21
CA ILE A 206 3.43 4.89 -0.83
C ILE A 206 3.53 6.22 -0.06
N LEU A 207 4.68 6.92 -0.16
CA LEU A 207 4.87 8.22 0.47
C LEU A 207 3.77 9.20 0.05
N LYS A 208 3.58 9.35 -1.25
CA LYS A 208 2.58 10.27 -1.81
C LYS A 208 1.17 9.90 -1.37
N LYS A 209 0.80 8.63 -1.46
CA LYS A 209 -0.52 8.16 -1.04
C LYS A 209 -0.76 8.40 0.45
N LYS A 210 0.21 8.11 1.32
CA LYS A 210 0.10 8.35 2.77
C LYS A 210 -0.09 9.83 3.10
N ILE A 211 0.63 10.72 2.41
CA ILE A 211 0.52 12.16 2.63
C ILE A 211 -0.82 12.68 2.09
N TYR A 212 -1.17 12.34 0.87
CA TYR A 212 -2.37 12.86 0.20
C TYR A 212 -3.66 12.32 0.82
N ASN A 213 -3.66 11.07 1.30
CA ASN A 213 -4.78 10.46 2.01
C ASN A 213 -4.69 10.64 3.54
N SER A 214 -3.78 11.49 4.04
CA SER A 214 -3.65 11.74 5.47
C SER A 214 -4.85 12.48 6.05
N CYS A 215 -5.14 12.24 7.33
CA CYS A 215 -6.09 13.07 8.07
C CYS A 215 -5.66 14.54 8.09
N ILE A 216 -4.35 14.83 8.11
CA ILE A 216 -3.80 16.19 8.10
C ILE A 216 -4.24 16.98 6.85
N ASN A 217 -4.35 16.32 5.70
CA ASN A 217 -4.77 16.95 4.46
C ASN A 217 -6.28 16.87 4.23
N LEU A 218 -6.92 15.75 4.60
CA LEU A 218 -8.30 15.48 4.20
C LEU A 218 -9.33 15.93 5.24
N MET A 219 -9.00 15.95 6.54
CA MET A 219 -9.98 16.41 7.55
C MET A 219 -10.33 17.90 7.41
N PRO A 220 -9.38 18.81 7.21
CA PRO A 220 -9.74 20.20 6.91
C PRO A 220 -10.59 20.34 5.65
N LEU A 221 -10.27 19.57 4.60
CA LEU A 221 -11.01 19.59 3.33
C LEU A 221 -12.47 19.12 3.50
N TYR A 222 -12.69 18.05 4.30
CA TYR A 222 -14.00 17.43 4.43
C TYR A 222 -14.84 17.95 5.60
N SER A 223 -14.27 18.66 6.55
CA SER A 223 -14.99 19.26 7.67
C SER A 223 -15.27 20.75 7.50
N GLY A 224 -14.57 21.40 6.57
CA GLY A 224 -14.60 22.85 6.44
C GLY A 224 -13.94 23.61 7.60
N ILE A 225 -13.31 22.91 8.55
CA ILE A 225 -12.61 23.50 9.70
C ILE A 225 -11.16 23.83 9.28
N ASP A 226 -10.64 25.00 9.70
CA ASP A 226 -9.27 25.40 9.34
C ASP A 226 -8.21 24.39 9.83
N LYS A 227 -7.18 24.20 9.03
CA LYS A 227 -6.10 23.26 9.35
C LYS A 227 -5.41 23.55 10.67
N ASN A 228 -5.28 24.83 11.04
CA ASN A 228 -4.63 25.23 12.29
C ASN A 228 -5.40 24.77 13.52
N ASP A 229 -6.72 24.71 13.45
CA ASP A 229 -7.58 24.23 14.54
C ASP A 229 -7.42 22.72 14.75
N TRP A 230 -7.06 21.98 13.70
CA TRP A 230 -6.78 20.57 13.75
C TRP A 230 -5.40 20.19 14.31
N ILE A 231 -4.43 21.13 14.34
CA ILE A 231 -3.02 20.81 14.68
C ILE A 231 -2.89 20.15 16.06
N SER A 232 -3.63 20.62 17.06
CA SER A 232 -3.60 20.06 18.42
C SER A 232 -4.07 18.61 18.44
N THR A 233 -5.14 18.30 17.70
CA THR A 233 -5.72 16.97 17.59
C THR A 233 -4.78 16.01 16.85
N PHE A 234 -4.14 16.47 15.78
CA PHE A 234 -3.17 15.65 15.04
C PHE A 234 -1.93 15.35 15.88
N LYS A 235 -1.37 16.33 16.62
CA LYS A 235 -0.19 16.15 17.46
C LYS A 235 -0.42 15.19 18.63
N ASN A 236 -1.64 15.11 19.13
CA ASN A 236 -1.97 14.20 20.23
C ASN A 236 -2.13 12.73 19.80
N ASN A 237 -1.89 12.41 18.51
CA ASN A 237 -2.02 11.06 17.94
C ASN A 237 -3.38 10.37 18.21
N VAL A 238 -4.43 11.14 18.44
CA VAL A 238 -5.79 10.63 18.68
C VAL A 238 -6.39 10.07 17.40
N LEU A 239 -5.99 10.62 16.25
CA LEU A 239 -6.52 10.24 14.95
C LEU A 239 -5.54 9.33 14.19
N MET A 240 -6.10 8.51 13.31
CA MET A 240 -5.32 7.72 12.37
C MET A 240 -4.50 8.63 11.44
N LYS A 241 -3.31 8.17 11.03
CA LYS A 241 -2.46 8.95 10.12
C LYS A 241 -3.07 9.04 8.71
N GLU A 242 -3.65 7.98 8.20
CA GLU A 242 -4.16 7.84 6.84
C GLU A 242 -5.65 7.47 6.84
N MET A 243 -6.46 8.19 6.08
CA MET A 243 -7.87 7.87 5.87
C MET A 243 -8.02 6.73 4.85
N TRP A 244 -8.81 5.74 5.20
CA TRP A 244 -9.15 4.65 4.29
C TRP A 244 -10.33 5.04 3.37
N SER A 245 -10.55 4.26 2.32
CA SER A 245 -11.61 4.56 1.33
C SER A 245 -12.97 4.82 1.94
N SER A 246 -13.30 4.09 3.02
CA SER A 246 -14.56 4.27 3.73
C SER A 246 -14.68 5.63 4.41
N GLN A 247 -13.60 6.12 5.05
CA GLN A 247 -13.59 7.46 5.65
C GLN A 247 -13.58 8.56 4.59
N ILE A 248 -12.82 8.35 3.49
CA ILE A 248 -12.81 9.28 2.36
C ILE A 248 -14.23 9.41 1.76
N LEU A 249 -14.95 8.29 1.63
CA LEU A 249 -16.33 8.31 1.17
C LEU A 249 -17.24 9.10 2.12
N LEU A 250 -17.13 8.90 3.44
CA LEU A 250 -17.91 9.66 4.42
C LEU A 250 -17.63 11.15 4.34
N GLY A 251 -16.37 11.53 4.12
CA GLY A 251 -16.01 12.93 3.90
C GLY A 251 -16.68 13.50 2.65
N LYS A 252 -16.63 12.78 1.53
CA LYS A 252 -17.29 13.19 0.27
C LYS A 252 -18.80 13.33 0.41
N GLU A 253 -19.43 12.50 1.24
CA GLU A 253 -20.87 12.55 1.51
C GLU A 253 -21.27 13.66 2.52
N GLY A 254 -20.29 14.40 3.06
CA GLY A 254 -20.49 15.52 3.97
C GLY A 254 -20.78 15.13 5.43
N ILE A 255 -20.48 13.89 5.81
CA ILE A 255 -20.70 13.43 7.21
C ILE A 255 -19.82 14.23 8.19
N PHE A 256 -18.62 14.61 7.78
CA PHE A 256 -17.71 15.41 8.60
C PHE A 256 -18.07 16.90 8.64
N GLU A 257 -18.94 17.37 7.73
CA GLU A 257 -19.57 18.70 7.78
C GLU A 257 -20.86 18.73 8.64
N GLY A 258 -21.24 17.59 9.22
CA GLY A 258 -22.46 17.50 10.06
C GLY A 258 -23.71 17.01 9.34
N LYS A 259 -23.63 16.53 8.11
CA LYS A 259 -24.75 15.88 7.45
C LYS A 259 -25.18 14.62 8.21
N SER A 260 -26.48 14.45 8.41
CA SER A 260 -27.06 13.24 8.98
C SER A 260 -27.12 12.12 7.92
N GLY A 261 -26.84 10.89 8.33
CA GLY A 261 -26.90 9.74 7.43
C GLY A 261 -26.93 8.41 8.17
N VAL A 262 -27.30 7.35 7.44
CA VAL A 262 -27.18 5.97 7.91
C VAL A 262 -25.95 5.35 7.26
N ILE A 263 -24.98 4.92 8.09
CA ILE A 263 -23.70 4.39 7.63
C ILE A 263 -23.71 2.88 7.82
N GLN A 264 -23.68 2.15 6.70
CA GLN A 264 -23.51 0.70 6.69
C GLN A 264 -22.11 0.37 6.16
N MET A 265 -21.30 -0.25 6.99
CA MET A 265 -19.92 -0.62 6.66
C MET A 265 -19.65 -2.08 7.02
N PRO A 266 -18.85 -2.81 6.24
CA PRO A 266 -18.37 -4.15 6.59
C PRO A 266 -17.63 -4.16 7.94
N THR A 267 -17.51 -5.33 8.56
CA THR A 267 -16.60 -5.54 9.68
C THR A 267 -15.17 -5.23 9.22
N SER A 268 -14.34 -4.69 10.12
CA SER A 268 -12.93 -4.33 9.84
C SER A 268 -12.70 -3.15 8.86
N SER A 269 -13.75 -2.44 8.42
CA SER A 269 -13.62 -1.26 7.54
C SER A 269 -13.32 0.05 8.29
N GLY A 270 -13.04 0.00 9.60
CA GLY A 270 -12.71 1.16 10.40
C GLY A 270 -13.91 1.95 10.94
N LYS A 271 -15.03 1.27 11.28
CA LYS A 271 -16.25 1.91 11.85
C LYS A 271 -15.93 2.81 13.06
N THR A 272 -15.23 2.25 14.05
CA THR A 272 -14.87 3.00 15.27
C THR A 272 -14.04 4.24 14.94
N THR A 273 -13.10 4.11 14.01
CA THR A 273 -12.28 5.23 13.55
C THR A 273 -13.12 6.28 12.81
N SER A 274 -14.08 5.85 12.00
CA SER A 274 -15.00 6.78 11.31
C SER A 274 -15.84 7.60 12.28
N VAL A 275 -16.34 6.95 13.36
CA VAL A 275 -17.06 7.65 14.43
C VAL A 275 -16.14 8.61 15.17
N ALA A 276 -14.91 8.19 15.48
CA ALA A 276 -13.93 9.07 16.14
C ALA A 276 -13.62 10.32 15.31
N LEU A 277 -13.45 10.18 13.99
CA LEU A 277 -13.25 11.31 13.08
C LEU A 277 -14.45 12.28 13.10
N ALA A 278 -15.68 11.75 13.00
CA ALA A 278 -16.88 12.56 13.03
C ALA A 278 -17.04 13.31 14.37
N VAL A 279 -16.82 12.61 15.50
CA VAL A 279 -16.89 13.23 16.84
C VAL A 279 -15.82 14.32 17.01
N SER A 280 -14.62 14.11 16.47
CA SER A 280 -13.56 15.11 16.53
C SER A 280 -13.92 16.41 15.82
N CYS A 281 -14.69 16.36 14.73
CA CYS A 281 -15.20 17.58 14.06
C CYS A 281 -16.04 18.43 15.00
N PHE A 282 -16.96 17.80 15.78
CA PHE A 282 -17.81 18.52 16.73
C PHE A 282 -17.06 18.99 17.99
N SER A 283 -15.89 18.46 18.28
CA SER A 283 -15.11 18.85 19.47
C SER A 283 -14.18 20.03 19.21
N ILE A 284 -13.93 20.36 17.95
CA ILE A 284 -13.04 21.45 17.52
C ILE A 284 -13.85 22.71 17.24
N THR A 285 -15.11 22.57 16.83
CA THR A 285 -16.06 23.70 16.69
C THR A 285 -16.64 24.11 18.03
#